data_4ef56a8dd16dbf89648330723d95beff
#
_entry.id   4ef56a8dd16dbf89648330723d95beff
#
_cell.length_a   1.000
_cell.length_b   1.000
_cell.length_c   1.000
_cell.angle_alpha   90.00
_cell.angle_beta   90.00
_cell.angle_gamma   90.00
#
_symmetry.space_group_name_H-M   'P 1'
#
loop_
_entity.id
_entity.type
_entity.pdbx_description
1 polymer ?
#
loop_
_entity_poly.entity_id
_entity_poly.type
_entity_poly.pdbx_seq_one_letter_code
_entity_poly.pdbx_strand_id
1 'polypeptide(L)'
;MTDKAGLCFILHVFFCIFLNCKNIVKKEILLAKILGGIIMKVKRLRKVVALALSAMLCIGAVGCGKDVSSSADAAKTEIVYASTKDIMDINPHLYTGEMAAQNMVFESLVTINNDGEIEPCLATSWEISEDGLEYTFKLREDVTFTDEEKFNADAVKQNFDAVLSNFDRHAWLELVNQIDKTEVVDEYTFKMTLKKAYYPSLTELALTRPFRMISPKCFIDGETKNGVNGYAGTGRFVLSEHEDDQYAVFTRNDNYWGDKAKVESVKWTVMPDTETMLLALENGEIDLIYGADGDQINADSYKNLIETGEYETAQSNPTAARAILLNSASDITKDVKVRKALQHAADNGSIVEGVLNGLEKEADTLLPTTTPYCDVEQEIYDYNKDKAAKLLEEAGWKLESDGYRHKDGKLLELDFYYNSDNAQEGTISEYLQGNFKEVGVKLNVTGEETQSVKDRQKSGDFDLLYSLSWGTPYDPQSYISSWRQPAHGDYQAQVGLDKKAWLDQTITDVLVEVSDEKRARMYEEIFSYIADQAVYLPISYSTTKAVYSSKLKGVEFLPSQYEIPFEKMYFEEIK
;
A
#
# COMPACT_ATOMS: atom_id res chain seq x y z
N MET A 1 -6.34 -64.27 -36.36
CA MET A 1 -6.51 -64.52 -34.92
C MET A 1 -5.99 -63.36 -34.12
N THR A 2 -6.60 -62.19 -34.25
CA THR A 2 -6.25 -61.01 -33.46
C THR A 2 -7.45 -60.06 -33.51
N ASP A 3 -8.46 -60.28 -32.67
CA ASP A 3 -9.51 -59.25 -32.48
C ASP A 3 -10.49 -59.54 -31.32
N LYS A 4 -10.21 -60.48 -30.45
CA LYS A 4 -11.08 -60.74 -29.28
C LYS A 4 -10.54 -60.14 -27.95
N ALA A 5 -9.27 -59.75 -27.86
CA ALA A 5 -8.68 -59.19 -26.63
C ALA A 5 -8.98 -57.68 -26.46
N GLY A 6 -9.06 -56.93 -27.58
CA GLY A 6 -9.35 -55.50 -27.54
C GLY A 6 -10.79 -55.17 -27.14
N LEU A 7 -11.75 -56.01 -27.58
CA LEU A 7 -13.17 -55.79 -27.27
C LEU A 7 -13.49 -56.08 -25.77
N CYS A 8 -12.78 -57.02 -25.16
CA CYS A 8 -12.96 -57.38 -23.76
C CYS A 8 -12.40 -56.26 -22.80
N PHE A 9 -11.33 -55.59 -23.22
CA PHE A 9 -10.75 -54.49 -22.44
C PHE A 9 -11.64 -53.23 -22.46
N ILE A 10 -12.19 -52.90 -23.64
CA ILE A 10 -13.10 -51.75 -23.78
C ILE A 10 -14.41 -51.97 -23.00
N LEU A 11 -14.97 -53.16 -23.02
CA LEU A 11 -16.16 -53.52 -22.24
C LEU A 11 -15.90 -53.48 -20.72
N HIS A 12 -14.70 -53.86 -20.28
CA HIS A 12 -14.33 -53.81 -18.85
C HIS A 12 -14.15 -52.37 -18.36
N VAL A 13 -13.57 -51.49 -19.17
CA VAL A 13 -13.41 -50.06 -18.82
C VAL A 13 -14.79 -49.37 -18.80
N PHE A 14 -15.68 -49.65 -19.75
CA PHE A 14 -17.05 -49.10 -19.74
C PHE A 14 -17.87 -49.59 -18.54
N PHE A 15 -17.71 -50.87 -18.15
CA PHE A 15 -18.41 -51.44 -17.00
C PHE A 15 -17.93 -50.84 -15.66
N CYS A 16 -16.62 -50.56 -15.53
CA CYS A 16 -16.05 -49.85 -14.36
C CYS A 16 -16.50 -48.41 -14.28
N ILE A 17 -16.59 -47.69 -15.40
CA ILE A 17 -17.09 -46.31 -15.44
C ILE A 17 -18.58 -46.25 -15.07
N PHE A 18 -19.38 -47.23 -15.57
CA PHE A 18 -20.82 -47.28 -15.27
C PHE A 18 -21.13 -47.64 -13.81
N LEU A 19 -20.30 -48.46 -13.17
CA LEU A 19 -20.41 -48.78 -11.74
C LEU A 19 -20.01 -47.62 -10.85
N ASN A 20 -19.00 -46.85 -11.24
CA ASN A 20 -18.61 -45.64 -10.52
C ASN A 20 -19.65 -44.51 -10.61
N CYS A 21 -20.26 -44.30 -11.79
CA CYS A 21 -21.35 -43.34 -11.96
C CYS A 21 -22.58 -43.69 -11.11
N LYS A 22 -22.96 -44.97 -11.01
CA LYS A 22 -24.10 -45.39 -10.14
C LYS A 22 -23.82 -45.13 -8.65
N ASN A 23 -22.58 -45.24 -8.20
CA ASN A 23 -22.22 -44.99 -6.82
C ASN A 23 -22.17 -43.49 -6.50
N ILE A 24 -21.75 -42.66 -7.46
CA ILE A 24 -21.76 -41.21 -7.32
C ILE A 24 -23.19 -40.68 -7.25
N VAL A 25 -24.06 -41.10 -8.17
CA VAL A 25 -25.47 -40.70 -8.18
C VAL A 25 -26.20 -41.16 -6.91
N LYS A 26 -25.92 -42.36 -6.38
CA LYS A 26 -26.49 -42.80 -5.09
C LYS A 26 -25.99 -41.95 -3.89
N LYS A 27 -24.74 -41.53 -3.91
CA LYS A 27 -24.20 -40.62 -2.88
C LYS A 27 -24.85 -39.22 -2.94
N GLU A 28 -25.04 -38.69 -4.13
CA GLU A 28 -25.71 -37.38 -4.30
C GLU A 28 -27.19 -37.43 -3.90
N ILE A 29 -27.93 -38.50 -4.26
CA ILE A 29 -29.33 -38.67 -3.82
C ILE A 29 -29.43 -38.86 -2.29
N LEU A 30 -28.46 -39.53 -1.67
CA LEU A 30 -28.42 -39.69 -0.22
C LEU A 30 -28.09 -38.36 0.49
N LEU A 31 -27.15 -37.57 -0.06
CA LEU A 31 -26.81 -36.22 0.43
C LEU A 31 -28.01 -35.27 0.33
N ALA A 32 -28.73 -35.29 -0.82
CA ALA A 32 -29.93 -34.46 -1.02
C ALA A 32 -31.07 -34.82 -0.05
N LYS A 33 -31.23 -36.09 0.29
CA LYS A 33 -32.22 -36.55 1.28
C LYS A 33 -31.84 -36.13 2.70
N ILE A 34 -30.54 -36.15 3.05
CA ILE A 34 -30.04 -35.72 4.36
C ILE A 34 -30.19 -34.19 4.50
N LEU A 35 -29.78 -33.43 3.46
CA LEU A 35 -29.95 -31.96 3.41
C LEU A 35 -31.44 -31.56 3.46
N GLY A 36 -32.32 -32.23 2.72
CA GLY A 36 -33.77 -31.99 2.77
C GLY A 36 -34.37 -32.26 4.15
N GLY A 37 -33.89 -33.30 4.85
CA GLY A 37 -34.29 -33.60 6.23
C GLY A 37 -33.82 -32.53 7.25
N ILE A 38 -32.62 -31.99 7.05
CA ILE A 38 -32.07 -30.91 7.88
C ILE A 38 -32.83 -29.59 7.65
N ILE A 39 -33.11 -29.24 6.38
CA ILE A 39 -33.86 -28.03 6.02
C ILE A 39 -35.29 -28.05 6.62
N MET A 40 -35.97 -29.22 6.60
CA MET A 40 -37.29 -29.34 7.26
C MET A 40 -37.21 -29.21 8.79
N LYS A 41 -36.18 -29.73 9.44
CA LYS A 41 -35.98 -29.56 10.89
C LYS A 41 -35.69 -28.12 11.26
N VAL A 42 -34.85 -27.41 10.47
CA VAL A 42 -34.54 -25.98 10.66
C VAL A 42 -35.77 -25.11 10.43
N LYS A 43 -36.62 -25.39 9.42
CA LYS A 43 -37.90 -24.67 9.20
C LYS A 43 -38.90 -24.87 10.34
N ARG A 44 -38.96 -26.05 10.96
CA ARG A 44 -39.80 -26.29 12.17
C ARG A 44 -39.23 -25.58 13.40
N LEU A 45 -37.92 -25.59 13.58
CA LEU A 45 -37.27 -24.89 14.70
C LEU A 45 -37.47 -23.37 14.60
N ARG A 46 -37.34 -22.79 13.38
CA ARG A 46 -37.61 -21.35 13.15
C ARG A 46 -39.06 -20.96 13.48
N LYS A 47 -40.04 -21.81 13.22
CA LYS A 47 -41.45 -21.54 13.60
C LYS A 47 -41.69 -21.61 15.11
N VAL A 48 -41.00 -22.49 15.82
CA VAL A 48 -41.09 -22.59 17.30
C VAL A 48 -40.37 -21.41 17.97
N VAL A 49 -39.22 -20.98 17.47
CA VAL A 49 -38.48 -19.82 17.96
C VAL A 49 -39.25 -18.51 17.69
N ALA A 50 -39.89 -18.37 16.53
CA ALA A 50 -40.72 -17.21 16.20
C ALA A 50 -41.97 -17.12 17.09
N LEU A 51 -42.58 -18.25 17.48
CA LEU A 51 -43.71 -18.29 18.44
C LEU A 51 -43.27 -17.98 19.88
N ALA A 52 -42.06 -18.36 20.27
CA ALA A 52 -41.51 -18.05 21.59
C ALA A 52 -41.10 -16.56 21.73
N LEU A 53 -40.57 -15.94 20.67
CA LEU A 53 -40.26 -14.53 20.64
C LEU A 53 -41.49 -13.63 20.63
N SER A 54 -42.58 -14.04 19.94
CA SER A 54 -43.85 -13.28 19.99
C SER A 54 -44.57 -13.37 21.32
N ALA A 55 -44.36 -14.43 22.12
CA ALA A 55 -44.92 -14.53 23.49
C ALA A 55 -44.11 -13.71 24.51
N MET A 56 -42.82 -13.45 24.31
CA MET A 56 -42.01 -12.58 25.19
C MET A 56 -42.27 -11.06 24.95
N LEU A 57 -42.72 -10.67 23.78
CA LEU A 57 -43.03 -9.27 23.44
C LEU A 57 -44.37 -8.78 24.03
N CYS A 58 -45.23 -9.66 24.52
CA CYS A 58 -46.54 -9.29 25.09
C CYS A 58 -46.57 -9.10 26.63
N ILE A 59 -45.46 -9.33 27.34
CA ILE A 59 -45.39 -9.21 28.81
C ILE A 59 -44.70 -7.89 29.26
N GLY A 60 -44.17 -7.09 28.32
CA GLY A 60 -43.42 -5.84 28.61
C GLY A 60 -44.25 -4.54 28.62
N ALA A 61 -45.57 -4.57 28.46
CA ALA A 61 -46.37 -3.35 28.26
C ALA A 61 -47.32 -3.01 29.44
N VAL A 62 -46.88 -3.15 30.69
CA VAL A 62 -47.54 -2.48 31.83
C VAL A 62 -46.47 -2.08 32.85
N GLY A 63 -46.05 -0.82 32.83
CA GLY A 63 -45.13 -0.28 33.83
C GLY A 63 -44.74 1.17 33.59
N CYS A 64 -45.56 2.08 34.06
CA CYS A 64 -45.30 3.47 34.47
C CYS A 64 -44.50 4.40 33.53
N GLY A 65 -45.23 5.41 33.07
CA GLY A 65 -44.64 6.67 32.60
C GLY A 65 -43.71 7.28 33.65
N LYS A 66 -42.50 7.51 33.23
CA LYS A 66 -41.64 8.58 33.73
C LYS A 66 -41.11 9.30 32.49
N ASP A 67 -41.21 10.60 32.54
CA ASP A 67 -40.69 11.51 31.54
C ASP A 67 -39.30 11.06 31.11
N VAL A 68 -39.15 10.65 29.85
CA VAL A 68 -37.85 10.59 29.19
C VAL A 68 -37.49 12.05 28.96
N SER A 69 -36.80 12.65 29.93
CA SER A 69 -35.99 13.81 29.65
C SER A 69 -35.08 13.40 28.50
N SER A 70 -35.17 14.14 27.40
CA SER A 70 -34.19 14.08 26.32
C SER A 70 -32.78 14.13 26.95
N SER A 71 -32.10 12.98 27.02
CA SER A 71 -30.67 12.99 27.20
C SER A 71 -30.14 13.81 26.05
N ALA A 72 -29.52 14.95 26.33
CA ALA A 72 -28.69 15.62 25.36
C ALA A 72 -27.86 14.52 24.70
N ASP A 73 -27.88 14.43 23.38
CA ASP A 73 -27.05 13.49 22.64
C ASP A 73 -25.62 13.68 23.12
N ALA A 74 -25.10 12.69 23.83
CA ALA A 74 -23.70 12.70 24.20
C ALA A 74 -22.91 12.86 22.91
N ALA A 75 -21.98 13.81 22.87
CA ALA A 75 -21.13 14.03 21.69
C ALA A 75 -20.52 12.69 21.28
N LYS A 76 -20.57 12.36 19.98
CA LYS A 76 -19.94 11.15 19.46
C LYS A 76 -18.43 11.26 19.68
N THR A 77 -17.82 10.24 20.26
CA THR A 77 -16.39 10.23 20.64
C THR A 77 -15.62 9.12 19.92
N GLU A 78 -16.32 8.30 19.13
CA GLU A 78 -15.74 7.23 18.32
C GLU A 78 -15.84 7.57 16.84
N ILE A 79 -14.72 7.45 16.10
CA ILE A 79 -14.70 7.48 14.64
C ILE A 79 -14.84 6.03 14.14
N VAL A 80 -15.80 5.79 13.25
CA VAL A 80 -15.90 4.53 12.51
C VAL A 80 -15.32 4.75 11.12
N TYR A 81 -14.10 4.22 10.92
CA TYR A 81 -13.36 4.26 9.67
C TYR A 81 -13.57 2.94 8.91
N ALA A 82 -13.86 3.01 7.62
CA ALA A 82 -13.93 1.84 6.76
C ALA A 82 -12.68 1.70 5.91
N SER A 83 -12.16 0.49 5.83
CA SER A 83 -11.01 0.11 5.00
C SER A 83 -11.31 -1.16 4.22
N THR A 84 -10.78 -1.26 2.99
CA THR A 84 -10.85 -2.50 2.20
C THR A 84 -10.00 -3.62 2.78
N LYS A 85 -9.06 -3.29 3.69
CA LYS A 85 -8.07 -4.21 4.25
C LYS A 85 -8.14 -4.27 5.76
N ASP A 86 -7.83 -5.45 6.29
CA ASP A 86 -7.57 -5.65 7.71
C ASP A 86 -6.22 -5.04 8.12
N ILE A 87 -6.08 -4.66 9.40
CA ILE A 87 -4.83 -4.13 9.96
C ILE A 87 -3.70 -5.16 9.99
N MET A 88 -4.03 -6.45 10.02
CA MET A 88 -3.12 -7.59 10.09
C MET A 88 -2.17 -7.52 11.31
N ASP A 89 -0.95 -8.10 11.22
CA ASP A 89 0.08 -8.02 12.27
C ASP A 89 0.77 -6.66 12.21
N ILE A 90 0.43 -5.78 13.14
CA ILE A 90 1.00 -4.42 13.22
C ILE A 90 2.37 -4.36 13.92
N ASN A 91 3.11 -5.45 14.06
CA ASN A 91 4.49 -5.43 14.54
C ASN A 91 5.30 -4.36 13.77
N PRO A 92 5.83 -3.30 14.43
CA PRO A 92 6.44 -2.16 13.73
C PRO A 92 7.77 -2.51 13.06
N HIS A 93 8.36 -3.66 13.39
CA HIS A 93 9.59 -4.16 12.78
C HIS A 93 9.34 -5.12 11.61
N LEU A 94 8.06 -5.33 11.20
CA LEU A 94 7.68 -6.17 10.07
C LEU A 94 6.83 -5.39 9.05
N TYR A 95 6.52 -6.03 7.92
CA TYR A 95 5.90 -5.38 6.77
C TYR A 95 4.51 -5.95 6.42
N THR A 96 3.93 -6.73 7.33
CA THR A 96 2.63 -7.37 7.11
C THR A 96 1.48 -6.42 7.44
N GLY A 97 1.59 -5.69 8.55
CA GLY A 97 0.54 -4.80 9.04
C GLY A 97 0.34 -3.52 8.23
N GLU A 98 -0.84 -2.97 8.30
CA GLU A 98 -1.17 -1.67 7.71
C GLU A 98 -0.42 -0.53 8.41
N MET A 99 0.28 0.30 7.63
CA MET A 99 1.13 1.37 8.15
C MET A 99 0.34 2.42 8.93
N ALA A 100 -0.88 2.74 8.50
CA ALA A 100 -1.74 3.68 9.22
C ALA A 100 -2.06 3.18 10.64
N ALA A 101 -2.30 1.86 10.80
CA ALA A 101 -2.50 1.24 12.11
C ALA A 101 -1.22 1.23 12.97
N GLN A 102 -0.06 0.97 12.35
CA GLN A 102 1.23 1.05 13.04
C GLN A 102 1.50 2.47 13.56
N ASN A 103 1.19 3.52 12.78
CA ASN A 103 1.35 4.92 13.17
C ASN A 103 0.51 5.33 14.38
N MET A 104 -0.68 4.75 14.56
CA MET A 104 -1.53 5.05 15.72
C MET A 104 -0.89 4.61 17.04
N VAL A 105 -0.13 3.50 17.01
CA VAL A 105 0.37 2.80 18.20
C VAL A 105 1.84 3.07 18.48
N PHE A 106 2.66 3.22 17.44
CA PHE A 106 4.12 3.28 17.58
C PHE A 106 4.71 4.58 17.06
N GLU A 107 5.73 5.07 17.75
CA GLU A 107 6.46 6.29 17.40
C GLU A 107 7.95 6.01 17.20
N SER A 108 8.61 6.89 16.47
CA SER A 108 10.06 6.88 16.22
C SER A 108 10.80 7.93 17.02
N LEU A 109 12.12 7.97 16.94
CA LEU A 109 12.93 8.98 17.62
C LEU A 109 12.65 10.40 17.09
N VAL A 110 12.42 10.52 15.79
CA VAL A 110 12.14 11.77 15.08
C VAL A 110 10.93 11.60 14.17
N THR A 111 10.30 12.68 13.77
CA THR A 111 9.16 12.70 12.84
C THR A 111 9.42 13.68 11.70
N ILE A 112 8.54 13.71 10.71
CA ILE A 112 8.59 14.63 9.57
C ILE A 112 7.31 15.47 9.59
N ASN A 113 7.46 16.79 9.50
CA ASN A 113 6.31 17.71 9.41
C ASN A 113 5.80 17.83 7.96
N ASN A 114 4.73 18.63 7.78
CA ASN A 114 4.09 18.81 6.46
C ASN A 114 4.99 19.53 5.44
N ASP A 115 6.04 20.19 5.89
CA ASP A 115 7.03 20.87 5.02
C ASP A 115 8.22 19.95 4.67
N GLY A 116 8.21 18.70 5.16
CA GLY A 116 9.28 17.72 4.94
C GLY A 116 10.48 17.86 5.88
N GLU A 117 10.36 18.70 6.93
CA GLU A 117 11.44 18.93 7.89
C GLU A 117 11.39 17.90 9.02
N ILE A 118 12.58 17.51 9.50
CA ILE A 118 12.72 16.58 10.62
C ILE A 118 12.46 17.31 11.94
N GLU A 119 11.54 16.76 12.73
CA GLU A 119 11.14 17.31 14.04
C GLU A 119 11.40 16.30 15.18
N PRO A 120 11.59 16.81 16.42
CA PRO A 120 11.64 15.98 17.62
C PRO A 120 10.36 15.15 17.82
N CYS A 121 10.52 13.85 18.22
CA CYS A 121 9.43 12.98 18.66
C CYS A 121 9.82 12.33 20.00
N LEU A 122 10.23 11.06 20.02
CA LEU A 122 10.74 10.41 21.24
C LEU A 122 12.16 10.89 21.63
N ALA A 123 12.93 11.43 20.69
CA ALA A 123 14.12 12.24 20.98
C ALA A 123 13.73 13.72 21.04
N THR A 124 14.20 14.43 22.05
CA THR A 124 14.00 15.87 22.22
C THR A 124 14.98 16.72 21.41
N SER A 125 16.15 16.14 21.12
CA SER A 125 17.19 16.73 20.27
C SER A 125 18.19 15.67 19.84
N TRP A 126 19.05 16.02 18.89
CA TRP A 126 20.16 15.18 18.45
C TRP A 126 21.36 16.03 18.04
N GLU A 127 22.54 15.44 18.13
CA GLU A 127 23.79 15.99 17.64
C GLU A 127 24.38 15.04 16.60
N ILE A 128 24.92 15.59 15.51
CA ILE A 128 25.62 14.85 14.47
C ILE A 128 27.08 15.29 14.48
N SER A 129 28.03 14.35 14.51
CA SER A 129 29.46 14.66 14.42
C SER A 129 29.81 15.34 13.10
N GLU A 130 30.90 16.11 13.06
CA GLU A 130 31.34 16.85 11.86
C GLU A 130 31.58 15.94 10.65
N ASP A 131 31.99 14.70 10.88
CA ASP A 131 32.22 13.68 9.83
C ASP A 131 30.92 12.96 9.43
N GLY A 132 29.78 13.26 10.08
CA GLY A 132 28.48 12.64 9.78
C GLY A 132 28.35 11.18 10.21
N LEU A 133 29.26 10.67 11.06
CA LEU A 133 29.28 9.26 11.44
C LEU A 133 28.56 8.96 12.75
N GLU A 134 28.50 9.91 13.67
CA GLU A 134 27.91 9.70 14.99
C GLU A 134 26.66 10.55 15.17
N TYR A 135 25.56 9.90 15.57
CA TYR A 135 24.28 10.51 15.92
C TYR A 135 24.01 10.27 17.40
N THR A 136 23.96 11.33 18.21
CA THR A 136 23.68 11.25 19.64
C THR A 136 22.31 11.87 19.92
N PHE A 137 21.36 11.04 20.37
CA PHE A 137 19.98 11.43 20.63
C PHE A 137 19.76 11.64 22.12
N LYS A 138 19.16 12.76 22.50
CA LYS A 138 18.61 13.02 23.84
C LYS A 138 17.15 12.61 23.85
N LEU A 139 16.82 11.63 24.69
CA LEU A 139 15.50 11.03 24.75
C LEU A 139 14.58 11.78 25.71
N ARG A 140 13.27 11.63 25.52
CA ARG A 140 12.26 12.11 26.46
C ARG A 140 12.32 11.31 27.76
N GLU A 141 12.11 12.00 28.89
CA GLU A 141 12.09 11.39 30.24
C GLU A 141 10.65 11.15 30.74
N ASP A 142 9.65 11.71 30.05
CA ASP A 142 8.23 11.73 30.42
C ASP A 142 7.38 10.71 29.63
N VAL A 143 8.02 9.72 29.00
CA VAL A 143 7.37 8.69 28.17
C VAL A 143 7.41 7.31 28.83
N THR A 144 6.27 6.61 28.79
CA THR A 144 6.15 5.20 29.09
C THR A 144 5.44 4.48 27.98
N PHE A 145 5.75 3.22 27.74
CA PHE A 145 4.96 2.35 26.87
C PHE A 145 3.58 2.09 27.48
N THR A 146 2.61 1.72 26.67
CA THR A 146 1.23 1.48 27.12
C THR A 146 1.06 0.26 28.05
N ASP A 147 2.11 -0.56 28.22
CA ASP A 147 2.21 -1.65 29.19
C ASP A 147 2.97 -1.25 30.48
N GLU A 148 3.13 0.05 30.69
CA GLU A 148 3.83 0.66 31.84
C GLU A 148 5.35 0.40 31.87
N GLU A 149 5.94 -0.16 30.78
CA GLU A 149 7.39 -0.25 30.64
C GLU A 149 7.98 1.15 30.40
N LYS A 150 9.16 1.40 30.94
CA LYS A 150 9.85 2.68 30.82
C LYS A 150 10.46 2.84 29.44
N PHE A 151 10.21 4.00 28.81
CA PHE A 151 10.94 4.40 27.61
C PHE A 151 12.28 5.02 28.04
N ASN A 152 13.40 4.46 27.59
CA ASN A 152 14.75 4.91 27.88
C ASN A 152 15.74 4.43 26.80
N ALA A 153 17.02 4.74 26.94
CA ALA A 153 18.04 4.37 25.96
C ALA A 153 18.26 2.84 25.83
N ASP A 154 18.00 2.08 26.90
CA ASP A 154 18.05 0.60 26.84
C ASP A 154 16.91 0.04 25.98
N ALA A 155 15.70 0.58 26.11
CA ALA A 155 14.56 0.20 25.28
C ALA A 155 14.79 0.57 23.80
N VAL A 156 15.32 1.78 23.52
CA VAL A 156 15.70 2.20 22.16
C VAL A 156 16.73 1.23 21.58
N LYS A 157 17.80 0.95 22.32
CA LYS A 157 18.85 0.03 21.86
C LYS A 157 18.28 -1.35 21.52
N GLN A 158 17.41 -1.93 22.38
CA GLN A 158 16.79 -3.22 22.12
C GLN A 158 15.96 -3.23 20.84
N ASN A 159 15.22 -2.16 20.55
CA ASN A 159 14.47 -2.01 19.30
C ASN A 159 15.42 -1.97 18.08
N PHE A 160 16.49 -1.18 18.14
CA PHE A 160 17.49 -1.16 17.07
C PHE A 160 18.16 -2.50 16.88
N ASP A 161 18.56 -3.17 17.96
CA ASP A 161 19.19 -4.49 17.90
C ASP A 161 18.24 -5.53 17.28
N ALA A 162 16.94 -5.48 17.59
CA ALA A 162 15.93 -6.36 17.00
C ALA A 162 15.79 -6.14 15.48
N VAL A 163 15.78 -4.87 15.04
CA VAL A 163 15.77 -4.53 13.60
C VAL A 163 17.04 -5.06 12.93
N LEU A 164 18.23 -4.79 13.51
CA LEU A 164 19.50 -5.20 12.94
C LEU A 164 19.69 -6.73 12.94
N SER A 165 19.10 -7.45 13.90
CA SER A 165 19.12 -8.94 13.93
C SER A 165 18.38 -9.58 12.75
N ASN A 166 17.48 -8.83 12.10
CA ASN A 166 16.72 -9.25 10.93
C ASN A 166 17.23 -8.53 9.65
N PHE A 167 18.54 -8.40 9.54
CA PHE A 167 19.24 -7.63 8.51
C PHE A 167 18.75 -7.91 7.09
N ASP A 168 18.66 -9.18 6.70
CA ASP A 168 18.26 -9.56 5.33
C ASP A 168 16.87 -9.04 4.95
N ARG A 169 15.98 -8.91 5.94
CA ARG A 169 14.62 -8.38 5.75
C ARG A 169 14.61 -6.87 5.55
N HIS A 170 15.57 -6.17 6.18
CA HIS A 170 15.62 -4.71 6.23
C HIS A 170 16.70 -4.10 5.31
N ALA A 171 17.52 -4.92 4.64
CA ALA A 171 18.64 -4.46 3.82
C ALA A 171 18.26 -3.58 2.61
N TRP A 172 16.97 -3.47 2.29
CA TRP A 172 16.46 -2.51 1.31
C TRP A 172 16.59 -1.06 1.80
N LEU A 173 16.60 -0.85 3.12
CA LEU A 173 16.78 0.45 3.76
C LEU A 173 18.27 0.69 4.00
N GLU A 174 18.82 1.72 3.40
CA GLU A 174 20.28 1.93 3.42
C GLU A 174 20.81 2.23 4.82
N LEU A 175 20.03 2.89 5.68
CA LEU A 175 20.43 3.13 7.08
C LEU A 175 20.79 1.82 7.80
N VAL A 176 20.04 0.74 7.58
CA VAL A 176 20.33 -0.57 8.16
C VAL A 176 21.70 -1.09 7.70
N ASN A 177 22.08 -0.83 6.44
CA ASN A 177 23.38 -1.19 5.90
C ASN A 177 24.50 -0.34 6.51
N GLN A 178 24.22 0.92 6.84
CA GLN A 178 25.20 1.88 7.34
C GLN A 178 25.42 1.84 8.86
N ILE A 179 24.46 1.38 9.66
CA ILE A 179 24.65 1.26 11.10
C ILE A 179 25.81 0.30 11.39
N ASP A 180 26.83 0.76 12.10
CA ASP A 180 27.95 -0.02 12.61
C ASP A 180 27.69 -0.52 14.03
N LYS A 181 27.24 0.38 14.91
CA LYS A 181 26.89 0.06 16.30
C LYS A 181 25.89 1.03 16.91
N THR A 182 25.25 0.56 17.97
CA THR A 182 24.35 1.32 18.84
C THR A 182 24.83 1.25 20.27
N GLU A 183 24.73 2.36 21.04
CA GLU A 183 25.25 2.45 22.41
C GLU A 183 24.26 3.19 23.31
N VAL A 184 24.13 2.70 24.55
CA VAL A 184 23.52 3.42 25.65
C VAL A 184 24.62 4.25 26.31
N VAL A 185 24.57 5.58 26.20
CA VAL A 185 25.55 6.47 26.80
C VAL A 185 25.19 6.74 28.27
N ASP A 186 23.91 7.02 28.50
CA ASP A 186 23.27 7.12 29.81
C ASP A 186 21.78 6.75 29.67
N GLU A 187 21.01 6.82 30.76
CA GLU A 187 19.61 6.39 30.79
C GLU A 187 18.73 7.03 29.71
N TYR A 188 19.04 8.27 29.29
CA TYR A 188 18.27 9.03 28.30
C TYR A 188 19.13 9.56 27.15
N THR A 189 20.29 8.95 26.94
CA THR A 189 21.15 9.29 25.81
C THR A 189 21.50 8.03 25.03
N PHE A 190 20.98 7.97 23.79
CA PHE A 190 21.25 6.90 22.84
C PHE A 190 22.19 7.39 21.75
N LYS A 191 23.13 6.54 21.32
CA LYS A 191 24.09 6.87 20.27
C LYS A 191 24.08 5.81 19.19
N MET A 192 24.01 6.24 17.95
CA MET A 192 24.13 5.44 16.73
C MET A 192 25.41 5.86 15.98
N THR A 193 26.24 4.90 15.60
CA THR A 193 27.45 5.12 14.79
C THR A 193 27.28 4.45 13.44
N LEU A 194 27.63 5.15 12.37
CA LEU A 194 27.55 4.68 10.99
C LEU A 194 28.92 4.27 10.46
N LYS A 195 28.96 3.35 9.50
CA LYS A 195 30.15 2.95 8.75
C LYS A 195 30.64 4.04 7.78
N LYS A 196 29.68 4.78 7.21
CA LYS A 196 29.87 5.93 6.33
C LYS A 196 28.83 6.98 6.65
N ALA A 197 29.12 8.26 6.41
CA ALA A 197 28.13 9.31 6.47
C ALA A 197 26.94 8.98 5.55
N TYR A 198 25.72 9.16 6.06
CA TYR A 198 24.52 8.85 5.32
C TYR A 198 23.48 9.95 5.57
N TYR A 199 23.27 10.83 4.58
CA TYR A 199 22.46 12.03 4.78
C TYR A 199 20.98 11.74 5.08
N PRO A 200 20.33 10.66 4.53
CA PRO A 200 18.92 10.39 4.83
C PRO A 200 18.68 9.71 6.18
N SER A 201 19.69 9.58 7.06
CA SER A 201 19.55 8.84 8.34
C SER A 201 18.33 9.26 9.16
N LEU A 202 18.12 10.55 9.34
CA LEU A 202 16.99 11.05 10.12
C LEU A 202 15.66 10.84 9.40
N THR A 203 15.63 11.00 8.08
CA THR A 203 14.43 10.71 7.27
C THR A 203 14.04 9.24 7.37
N GLU A 204 15.02 8.32 7.27
CA GLU A 204 14.75 6.89 7.38
C GLU A 204 14.38 6.46 8.81
N LEU A 205 14.88 7.14 9.85
CA LEU A 205 14.43 6.94 11.22
C LEU A 205 12.99 7.41 11.46
N ALA A 206 12.50 8.38 10.69
CA ALA A 206 11.14 8.89 10.78
C ALA A 206 10.10 8.02 10.07
N LEU A 207 10.52 7.07 9.23
CA LEU A 207 9.60 6.19 8.50
C LEU A 207 8.71 5.37 9.45
N THR A 208 7.54 4.97 8.96
CA THR A 208 6.60 4.17 9.75
C THR A 208 7.22 2.86 10.23
N ARG A 209 8.13 2.29 9.47
CA ARG A 209 8.86 1.04 9.79
C ARG A 209 10.24 1.03 9.13
N PRO A 210 11.28 0.33 9.66
CA PRO A 210 11.19 -0.57 10.82
C PRO A 210 11.63 0.07 12.16
N PHE A 211 11.92 1.37 12.23
CA PHE A 211 12.55 2.00 13.41
C PHE A 211 11.55 2.62 14.41
N ARG A 212 10.29 2.18 14.42
CA ARG A 212 9.33 2.56 15.45
C ARG A 212 9.50 1.73 16.73
N MET A 213 9.22 2.35 17.89
CA MET A 213 9.48 1.75 19.20
C MET A 213 8.31 0.92 19.70
N ILE A 214 8.56 -0.36 20.01
CA ILE A 214 7.65 -1.26 20.70
C ILE A 214 8.28 -1.64 22.05
N SER A 215 7.44 -1.85 23.09
CA SER A 215 7.92 -2.22 24.42
C SER A 215 8.77 -3.50 24.36
N PRO A 216 9.95 -3.50 25.02
CA PRO A 216 10.75 -4.71 25.15
C PRO A 216 10.02 -5.91 25.80
N LYS A 217 8.96 -5.67 26.61
CA LYS A 217 8.11 -6.75 27.16
C LYS A 217 7.34 -7.50 26.07
N CYS A 218 7.11 -6.89 24.92
CA CYS A 218 6.45 -7.53 23.79
C CYS A 218 7.39 -8.45 22.99
N PHE A 219 8.70 -8.40 23.20
CA PHE A 219 9.67 -9.21 22.47
C PHE A 219 9.54 -10.70 22.83
N ILE A 220 9.71 -11.57 21.84
CA ILE A 220 9.80 -13.02 22.02
C ILE A 220 11.27 -13.40 21.96
N ASP A 221 11.78 -13.99 23.06
CA ASP A 221 13.20 -14.39 23.18
C ASP A 221 14.20 -13.23 22.88
N GLY A 222 13.82 -11.99 23.19
CA GLY A 222 14.63 -10.78 22.95
C GLY A 222 14.63 -10.30 21.50
N GLU A 223 13.74 -10.79 20.64
CA GLU A 223 13.61 -10.45 19.23
C GLU A 223 12.16 -10.19 18.82
N THR A 224 11.96 -9.59 17.63
CA THR A 224 10.65 -9.28 17.07
C THR A 224 10.41 -9.95 15.70
N LYS A 225 11.44 -10.51 15.09
CA LYS A 225 11.39 -11.06 13.71
C LYS A 225 10.45 -12.25 13.53
N ASN A 226 10.12 -12.98 14.61
CA ASN A 226 9.23 -14.15 14.59
C ASN A 226 7.85 -13.85 15.19
N GLY A 227 7.52 -12.57 15.41
CA GLY A 227 6.31 -12.10 16.04
C GLY A 227 6.56 -11.42 17.39
N VAL A 228 5.51 -10.92 18.01
CA VAL A 228 5.54 -10.20 19.29
C VAL A 228 4.40 -10.65 20.20
N ASN A 229 4.55 -10.45 21.51
CA ASN A 229 3.53 -10.71 22.53
C ASN A 229 2.76 -9.40 22.83
N GLY A 230 1.87 -8.98 21.90
CA GLY A 230 1.10 -7.75 22.04
C GLY A 230 1.77 -6.54 21.38
N TYR A 231 1.11 -5.40 21.43
CA TYR A 231 1.46 -4.20 20.67
C TYR A 231 1.53 -2.97 21.58
N ALA A 232 2.31 -3.04 22.63
CA ALA A 232 2.54 -1.89 23.50
C ALA A 232 3.52 -0.90 22.88
N GLY A 233 3.04 0.24 22.42
CA GLY A 233 3.82 1.36 21.88
C GLY A 233 3.80 2.56 22.79
N THR A 234 4.24 3.72 22.26
CA THR A 234 4.22 5.02 22.93
C THR A 234 3.17 5.97 22.35
N GLY A 235 2.46 5.53 21.28
CA GLY A 235 1.60 6.36 20.46
C GLY A 235 0.31 6.84 21.12
N ARG A 236 -0.46 7.63 20.36
CA ARG A 236 -1.70 8.28 20.82
C ARG A 236 -2.86 7.31 21.04
N PHE A 237 -2.75 6.09 20.46
CA PHE A 237 -3.78 5.06 20.58
C PHE A 237 -3.16 3.72 21.01
N VAL A 238 -4.03 2.89 21.58
CA VAL A 238 -3.76 1.49 21.98
C VAL A 238 -4.67 0.58 21.18
N LEU A 239 -4.12 -0.45 20.53
CA LEU A 239 -4.94 -1.51 19.96
C LEU A 239 -5.61 -2.30 21.09
N SER A 240 -6.92 -2.14 21.28
CA SER A 240 -7.69 -2.75 22.36
C SER A 240 -8.44 -4.00 21.94
N GLU A 241 -8.87 -4.08 20.68
CA GLU A 241 -9.57 -5.23 20.12
C GLU A 241 -9.15 -5.44 18.66
N HIS A 242 -9.05 -6.69 18.23
CA HIS A 242 -8.86 -7.05 16.83
C HIS A 242 -9.52 -8.40 16.57
N GLU A 243 -10.37 -8.44 15.57
CA GLU A 243 -10.98 -9.65 15.01
C GLU A 243 -10.63 -9.71 13.53
N ASP A 244 -9.80 -10.69 13.16
CA ASP A 244 -9.24 -10.86 11.82
C ASP A 244 -10.30 -10.72 10.73
N ASP A 245 -10.02 -9.94 9.68
CA ASP A 245 -10.88 -9.66 8.53
C ASP A 245 -12.25 -9.03 8.88
N GLN A 246 -12.44 -8.50 10.07
CA GLN A 246 -13.69 -7.89 10.50
C GLN A 246 -13.50 -6.46 11.01
N TYR A 247 -12.76 -6.28 12.11
CA TYR A 247 -12.54 -4.95 12.69
C TYR A 247 -11.36 -4.92 13.66
N ALA A 248 -10.88 -3.70 13.89
CA ALA A 248 -10.00 -3.39 15.02
C ALA A 248 -10.51 -2.16 15.78
N VAL A 249 -10.25 -2.08 17.07
CA VAL A 249 -10.56 -0.92 17.91
C VAL A 249 -9.28 -0.36 18.50
N PHE A 250 -9.06 0.92 18.25
CA PHE A 250 -7.96 1.69 18.81
C PHE A 250 -8.54 2.67 19.82
N THR A 251 -8.19 2.50 21.10
CA THR A 251 -8.62 3.41 22.18
C THR A 251 -7.56 4.46 22.44
N ARG A 252 -7.97 5.67 22.78
CA ARG A 252 -7.06 6.76 23.11
C ARG A 252 -6.13 6.38 24.26
N ASN A 253 -4.85 6.68 24.09
CA ASN A 253 -3.88 6.60 25.17
C ASN A 253 -4.01 7.82 26.09
N ASP A 254 -4.71 7.65 27.21
CA ASP A 254 -4.90 8.75 28.18
C ASP A 254 -3.62 9.12 28.96
N ASN A 255 -2.55 8.33 28.84
CA ASN A 255 -1.24 8.62 29.41
C ASN A 255 -0.24 9.11 28.35
N TYR A 256 -0.74 9.51 27.16
CA TYR A 256 0.12 10.02 26.09
C TYR A 256 0.91 11.26 26.56
N TRP A 257 2.19 11.30 26.25
CA TRP A 257 3.14 12.31 26.68
C TRP A 257 2.93 13.70 26.03
N GLY A 258 2.27 13.77 24.91
CA GLY A 258 1.98 15.01 24.17
C GLY A 258 0.49 15.33 24.13
N ASP A 259 0.06 16.02 23.08
CA ASP A 259 -1.35 16.32 22.84
C ASP A 259 -2.12 15.05 22.53
N LYS A 260 -3.09 14.72 23.38
CA LYS A 260 -3.94 13.53 23.23
C LYS A 260 -4.83 13.65 22.01
N ALA A 261 -5.23 12.48 21.46
CA ALA A 261 -6.28 12.42 20.46
C ALA A 261 -7.58 13.05 20.99
N LYS A 262 -8.30 13.75 20.12
CA LYS A 262 -9.56 14.42 20.48
C LYS A 262 -10.72 13.44 20.62
N VAL A 263 -10.67 12.32 19.91
CA VAL A 263 -11.63 11.22 20.02
C VAL A 263 -11.19 10.18 21.05
N GLU A 264 -12.13 9.43 21.60
CA GLU A 264 -11.86 8.38 22.59
C GLU A 264 -11.46 7.06 21.93
N SER A 265 -11.97 6.81 20.71
CA SER A 265 -11.64 5.61 19.96
C SER A 265 -11.77 5.79 18.45
N VAL A 266 -11.09 4.92 17.74
CA VAL A 266 -11.23 4.70 16.30
C VAL A 266 -11.57 3.23 16.10
N LYS A 267 -12.71 2.95 15.49
CA LYS A 267 -13.09 1.62 15.03
C LYS A 267 -12.74 1.50 13.55
N TRP A 268 -11.76 0.68 13.26
CA TRP A 268 -11.37 0.27 11.91
C TRP A 268 -12.26 -0.89 11.49
N THR A 269 -13.12 -0.70 10.51
CA THR A 269 -14.04 -1.73 10.02
C THR A 269 -13.61 -2.21 8.64
N VAL A 270 -13.46 -3.52 8.48
CA VAL A 270 -13.06 -4.11 7.19
C VAL A 270 -14.29 -4.25 6.30
N MET A 271 -14.26 -3.57 5.15
CA MET A 271 -15.30 -3.60 4.13
C MET A 271 -14.63 -3.72 2.75
N PRO A 272 -14.39 -4.94 2.23
CA PRO A 272 -13.63 -5.14 0.99
C PRO A 272 -14.26 -4.54 -0.27
N ASP A 273 -15.55 -4.24 -0.24
CA ASP A 273 -16.30 -3.73 -1.37
C ASP A 273 -16.63 -2.24 -1.19
N THR A 274 -16.18 -1.39 -2.10
CA THR A 274 -16.34 0.07 -2.07
C THR A 274 -17.82 0.49 -2.08
N GLU A 275 -18.68 -0.19 -2.83
CA GLU A 275 -20.11 0.14 -2.89
C GLU A 275 -20.77 -0.12 -1.53
N THR A 276 -20.33 -1.17 -0.83
CA THR A 276 -20.76 -1.46 0.55
C THR A 276 -20.32 -0.35 1.52
N MET A 277 -19.09 0.18 1.36
CA MET A 277 -18.63 1.32 2.16
C MET A 277 -19.49 2.57 1.92
N LEU A 278 -19.82 2.87 0.66
CA LEU A 278 -20.66 4.02 0.32
C LEU A 278 -22.06 3.90 0.93
N LEU A 279 -22.67 2.72 0.85
CA LEU A 279 -23.97 2.45 1.51
C LEU A 279 -23.89 2.58 3.03
N ALA A 280 -22.81 2.10 3.65
CA ALA A 280 -22.58 2.23 5.08
C ALA A 280 -22.40 3.71 5.50
N LEU A 281 -21.74 4.51 4.67
CA LEU A 281 -21.63 5.96 4.89
C LEU A 281 -22.99 6.65 4.77
N GLU A 282 -23.79 6.31 3.76
CA GLU A 282 -25.15 6.81 3.57
C GLU A 282 -26.07 6.49 4.76
N ASN A 283 -25.94 5.30 5.32
CA ASN A 283 -26.71 4.87 6.50
C ASN A 283 -26.19 5.47 7.81
N GLY A 284 -25.03 6.14 7.80
CA GLY A 284 -24.37 6.66 8.99
C GLY A 284 -23.74 5.56 9.87
N GLU A 285 -23.46 4.40 9.30
CA GLU A 285 -22.78 3.27 9.96
C GLU A 285 -21.28 3.49 10.06
N ILE A 286 -20.69 4.26 9.13
CA ILE A 286 -19.31 4.72 9.13
C ILE A 286 -19.25 6.25 9.04
N ASP A 287 -18.12 6.84 9.45
CA ASP A 287 -17.89 8.29 9.46
C ASP A 287 -16.89 8.75 8.41
N LEU A 288 -16.00 7.85 7.98
CA LEU A 288 -14.83 8.20 7.18
C LEU A 288 -14.46 7.06 6.23
N ILE A 289 -14.24 7.42 4.98
CA ILE A 289 -13.48 6.66 3.98
C ILE A 289 -12.24 7.51 3.67
N TYR A 290 -11.05 6.92 3.70
CA TYR A 290 -9.79 7.64 3.51
C TYR A 290 -8.78 6.70 2.85
N GLY A 291 -8.22 7.05 1.71
CA GLY A 291 -7.27 6.20 1.03
C GLY A 291 -6.57 6.87 -0.14
N ALA A 292 -5.45 6.30 -0.52
CA ALA A 292 -4.64 6.71 -1.66
C ALA A 292 -4.91 5.81 -2.88
N ASP A 293 -4.50 6.25 -4.05
CA ASP A 293 -4.43 5.46 -5.28
C ASP A 293 -5.76 4.81 -5.75
N GLY A 294 -6.90 5.28 -5.22
CA GLY A 294 -8.21 4.69 -5.55
C GLY A 294 -8.49 3.34 -4.89
N ASP A 295 -7.69 2.93 -3.91
CA ASP A 295 -7.82 1.65 -3.21
C ASP A 295 -9.04 1.58 -2.29
N GLN A 296 -9.50 2.71 -1.76
CA GLN A 296 -10.68 2.80 -0.89
C GLN A 296 -11.90 3.37 -1.64
N ILE A 297 -11.68 4.30 -2.56
CA ILE A 297 -12.73 4.90 -3.38
C ILE A 297 -12.18 5.25 -4.77
N ASN A 298 -12.84 4.76 -5.81
CA ASN A 298 -12.43 5.06 -7.18
C ASN A 298 -12.82 6.49 -7.61
N ALA A 299 -12.25 6.95 -8.72
CA ALA A 299 -12.42 8.31 -9.21
C ALA A 299 -13.89 8.66 -9.57
N ASP A 300 -14.64 7.71 -10.12
CA ASP A 300 -16.03 7.91 -10.50
C ASP A 300 -16.93 8.10 -9.28
N SER A 301 -16.82 7.21 -8.30
CA SER A 301 -17.59 7.29 -7.06
C SER A 301 -17.25 8.55 -6.26
N TYR A 302 -15.95 8.91 -6.19
CA TYR A 302 -15.52 10.14 -5.51
C TYR A 302 -16.10 11.39 -6.18
N LYS A 303 -16.05 11.49 -7.53
CA LYS A 303 -16.63 12.60 -8.28
C LYS A 303 -18.14 12.71 -8.07
N ASN A 304 -18.85 11.59 -8.11
CA ASN A 304 -20.30 11.58 -7.85
C ASN A 304 -20.64 12.15 -6.46
N LEU A 305 -19.85 11.83 -5.43
CA LEU A 305 -20.06 12.33 -4.07
C LEU A 305 -19.78 13.85 -3.97
N ILE A 306 -18.78 14.36 -4.69
CA ILE A 306 -18.56 15.82 -4.81
C ILE A 306 -19.78 16.50 -5.42
N GLU A 307 -20.34 15.92 -6.49
CA GLU A 307 -21.47 16.51 -7.23
C GLU A 307 -22.78 16.50 -6.41
N THR A 308 -23.01 15.48 -5.60
CA THR A 308 -24.20 15.43 -4.71
C THR A 308 -24.11 16.44 -3.57
N GLY A 309 -22.91 16.73 -3.07
CA GLY A 309 -22.66 17.65 -1.96
C GLY A 309 -23.29 17.21 -0.63
N GLU A 310 -23.63 15.93 -0.48
CA GLU A 310 -24.23 15.37 0.74
C GLU A 310 -23.18 15.08 1.81
N TYR A 311 -21.93 14.90 1.40
CA TYR A 311 -20.78 14.58 2.25
C TYR A 311 -19.70 15.65 2.12
N GLU A 312 -18.86 15.74 3.13
CA GLU A 312 -17.60 16.48 3.00
C GLU A 312 -16.60 15.61 2.22
N THR A 313 -15.92 16.23 1.29
CA THR A 313 -14.86 15.60 0.50
C THR A 313 -13.59 16.40 0.60
N ALA A 314 -12.45 15.73 0.67
CA ALA A 314 -11.14 16.37 0.69
C ALA A 314 -10.13 15.56 -0.13
N GLN A 315 -9.16 16.26 -0.72
CA GLN A 315 -8.11 15.66 -1.54
C GLN A 315 -6.78 16.31 -1.21
N SER A 316 -5.72 15.48 -1.11
CA SER A 316 -4.36 15.94 -0.84
C SER A 316 -3.72 16.60 -2.06
N ASN A 317 -2.56 17.24 -1.85
CA ASN A 317 -1.58 17.41 -2.91
C ASN A 317 -1.10 16.03 -3.40
N PRO A 318 -0.41 15.95 -4.56
CA PRO A 318 0.20 14.70 -5.01
C PRO A 318 1.06 14.04 -3.93
N THR A 319 0.83 12.75 -3.68
CA THR A 319 1.54 11.95 -2.65
C THR A 319 2.46 10.91 -3.26
N ALA A 320 2.20 10.44 -4.49
CA ALA A 320 2.98 9.44 -5.19
C ALA A 320 2.83 9.60 -6.71
N ALA A 321 3.61 8.87 -7.49
CA ALA A 321 3.53 8.86 -8.94
C ALA A 321 3.14 7.47 -9.46
N ARG A 322 2.12 7.41 -10.35
CA ARG A 322 1.76 6.22 -11.10
C ARG A 322 2.66 6.08 -12.29
N ALA A 323 3.19 4.90 -12.47
CA ALA A 323 3.97 4.58 -13.66
C ALA A 323 3.77 3.11 -14.07
N ILE A 324 4.02 2.82 -15.33
CA ILE A 324 4.13 1.46 -15.82
C ILE A 324 5.61 1.13 -15.99
N LEU A 325 6.08 0.07 -15.34
CA LEU A 325 7.41 -0.48 -15.55
C LEU A 325 7.48 -1.13 -16.92
N LEU A 326 8.50 -0.81 -17.71
CA LEU A 326 8.79 -1.41 -19.00
C LEU A 326 10.06 -2.25 -18.87
N ASN A 327 9.93 -3.57 -18.87
CA ASN A 327 11.04 -4.49 -18.57
C ASN A 327 12.14 -4.46 -19.63
N SER A 328 13.29 -3.90 -19.30
CA SER A 328 14.44 -3.80 -20.22
C SER A 328 15.13 -5.15 -20.52
N ALA A 329 14.78 -6.22 -19.81
CA ALA A 329 15.33 -7.56 -20.03
C ALA A 329 14.38 -8.48 -20.83
N SER A 330 13.10 -8.11 -21.02
CA SER A 330 12.18 -8.89 -21.82
C SER A 330 12.53 -8.85 -23.32
N ASP A 331 12.19 -9.90 -24.06
CA ASP A 331 12.59 -10.11 -25.45
C ASP A 331 12.20 -8.97 -26.41
N ILE A 332 11.08 -8.31 -26.16
CA ILE A 332 10.55 -7.23 -27.00
C ILE A 332 10.95 -5.87 -26.42
N THR A 333 10.66 -5.64 -25.15
CA THR A 333 10.89 -4.34 -24.49
C THR A 333 12.36 -4.09 -24.12
N LYS A 334 13.29 -5.02 -24.36
CA LYS A 334 14.73 -4.73 -24.29
C LYS A 334 15.20 -3.68 -25.31
N ASP A 335 14.47 -3.53 -26.44
CA ASP A 335 14.77 -2.49 -27.42
C ASP A 335 14.24 -1.14 -26.90
N VAL A 336 15.13 -0.20 -26.61
CA VAL A 336 14.78 1.14 -26.13
C VAL A 336 13.84 1.88 -27.08
N LYS A 337 13.89 1.62 -28.39
CA LYS A 337 12.97 2.24 -29.36
C LYS A 337 11.54 1.75 -29.15
N VAL A 338 11.36 0.49 -28.78
CA VAL A 338 10.04 -0.05 -28.42
C VAL A 338 9.54 0.65 -27.17
N ARG A 339 10.38 0.75 -26.10
CA ARG A 339 9.96 1.44 -24.88
C ARG A 339 9.61 2.90 -25.13
N LYS A 340 10.45 3.65 -25.90
CA LYS A 340 10.15 5.04 -26.29
C LYS A 340 8.88 5.15 -27.14
N ALA A 341 8.59 4.17 -27.98
CA ALA A 341 7.35 4.15 -28.75
C ALA A 341 6.13 3.97 -27.85
N LEU A 342 6.20 3.12 -26.82
CA LEU A 342 5.11 2.96 -25.85
C LEU A 342 4.86 4.23 -25.05
N GLN A 343 5.91 5.00 -24.70
CA GLN A 343 5.78 6.33 -24.08
C GLN A 343 4.92 7.27 -24.96
N HIS A 344 5.28 7.37 -26.25
CA HIS A 344 4.54 8.24 -27.19
C HIS A 344 3.16 7.70 -27.60
N ALA A 345 2.87 6.42 -27.34
CA ALA A 345 1.57 5.83 -27.62
C ALA A 345 0.55 6.00 -26.48
N ALA A 346 0.99 6.30 -25.27
CA ALA A 346 0.14 6.51 -24.10
C ALA A 346 -0.49 7.92 -24.13
N ASP A 347 -1.82 7.99 -24.11
CA ASP A 347 -2.58 9.23 -24.00
C ASP A 347 -2.91 9.51 -22.53
N ASN A 348 -1.90 9.98 -21.79
CA ASN A 348 -1.99 10.27 -20.37
C ASN A 348 -3.03 11.36 -20.07
N GLY A 349 -3.12 12.39 -20.94
CA GLY A 349 -4.11 13.45 -20.81
C GLY A 349 -5.54 12.89 -20.80
N SER A 350 -5.85 11.99 -21.72
CA SER A 350 -7.18 11.34 -21.76
C SER A 350 -7.39 10.38 -20.60
N ILE A 351 -6.34 9.71 -20.07
CA ILE A 351 -6.45 8.91 -18.84
C ILE A 351 -6.81 9.82 -17.67
N VAL A 352 -6.11 10.94 -17.50
CA VAL A 352 -6.35 11.88 -16.39
C VAL A 352 -7.76 12.47 -16.47
N GLU A 353 -8.17 12.97 -17.64
CA GLU A 353 -9.48 13.61 -17.80
C GLU A 353 -10.63 12.60 -17.82
N GLY A 354 -10.46 11.46 -18.50
CA GLY A 354 -11.54 10.51 -18.76
C GLY A 354 -11.63 9.39 -17.72
N VAL A 355 -10.51 8.80 -17.28
CA VAL A 355 -10.49 7.69 -16.32
C VAL A 355 -10.38 8.20 -14.89
N LEU A 356 -9.56 9.23 -14.67
CA LEU A 356 -9.33 9.81 -13.33
C LEU A 356 -10.20 11.06 -13.07
N ASN A 357 -11.10 11.39 -13.98
CA ASN A 357 -12.06 12.51 -13.85
C ASN A 357 -11.44 13.89 -13.55
N GLY A 358 -10.18 14.13 -13.99
CA GLY A 358 -9.45 15.36 -13.69
C GLY A 358 -9.02 15.50 -12.23
N LEU A 359 -9.11 14.43 -11.44
CA LEU A 359 -8.75 14.44 -10.00
C LEU A 359 -7.24 14.37 -9.75
N GLU A 360 -6.46 14.03 -10.74
CA GLU A 360 -5.00 13.94 -10.65
C GLU A 360 -4.35 14.80 -11.73
N LYS A 361 -3.07 15.07 -11.61
CA LYS A 361 -2.29 15.72 -12.66
C LYS A 361 -1.61 14.69 -13.54
N GLU A 362 -1.55 14.96 -14.83
CA GLU A 362 -0.70 14.21 -15.75
C GLU A 362 0.76 14.26 -15.29
N ALA A 363 1.44 13.12 -15.37
CA ALA A 363 2.84 13.00 -14.98
C ALA A 363 3.73 13.03 -16.23
N ASP A 364 4.55 14.08 -16.33
CA ASP A 364 5.57 14.20 -17.37
C ASP A 364 6.86 13.47 -16.99
N THR A 365 7.09 13.26 -15.69
CA THR A 365 8.30 12.67 -15.10
C THR A 365 7.94 11.59 -14.11
N LEU A 366 8.90 10.69 -13.82
CA LEU A 366 8.68 9.59 -12.86
C LEU A 366 8.30 10.09 -11.46
N LEU A 367 8.90 11.18 -10.99
CA LEU A 367 8.57 11.81 -9.71
C LEU A 367 8.22 13.28 -9.93
N PRO A 368 7.29 13.87 -9.14
CA PRO A 368 6.97 15.29 -9.23
C PRO A 368 8.21 16.18 -9.05
N THR A 369 8.30 17.27 -9.81
CA THR A 369 9.39 18.24 -9.68
C THR A 369 9.42 18.93 -8.31
N THR A 370 8.34 18.84 -7.54
CA THR A 370 8.28 19.29 -6.13
C THR A 370 8.97 18.34 -5.16
N THR A 371 9.27 17.11 -5.57
CA THR A 371 10.05 16.17 -4.79
C THR A 371 11.52 16.61 -4.75
N PRO A 372 12.19 16.59 -3.58
CA PRO A 372 13.58 17.02 -3.47
C PRO A 372 14.48 16.34 -4.53
N TYR A 373 15.35 17.12 -5.19
CA TYR A 373 16.27 16.66 -6.26
C TYR A 373 15.61 16.12 -7.54
N CYS A 374 14.28 16.27 -7.72
CA CYS A 374 13.58 15.75 -8.91
C CYS A 374 13.24 16.83 -9.95
N ASP A 375 13.51 18.11 -9.67
CA ASP A 375 13.42 19.19 -10.66
C ASP A 375 14.70 19.22 -11.52
N VAL A 376 14.77 18.29 -12.47
CA VAL A 376 15.95 18.05 -13.31
C VAL A 376 15.58 18.08 -14.80
N GLU A 377 16.55 18.48 -15.65
CA GLU A 377 16.36 18.41 -17.09
C GLU A 377 16.46 16.95 -17.57
N GLN A 378 15.36 16.43 -18.15
CA GLN A 378 15.26 15.05 -18.62
C GLN A 378 14.38 14.95 -19.86
N GLU A 379 14.42 13.82 -20.58
CA GLU A 379 13.57 13.58 -21.75
C GLU A 379 12.10 13.45 -21.30
N ILE A 380 11.22 14.23 -21.96
CA ILE A 380 9.77 14.21 -21.78
C ILE A 380 9.13 13.61 -23.03
N TYR A 381 8.16 12.74 -22.86
CA TYR A 381 7.47 12.02 -23.93
C TYR A 381 6.05 12.57 -24.11
N ASP A 382 5.81 13.28 -25.23
CA ASP A 382 4.49 13.72 -25.62
C ASP A 382 3.66 12.58 -26.25
N TYR A 383 2.35 12.60 -26.06
CA TYR A 383 1.46 11.70 -26.80
C TYR A 383 1.53 11.99 -28.30
N ASN A 384 2.03 11.01 -29.06
CA ASN A 384 2.27 11.18 -30.50
C ASN A 384 2.31 9.83 -31.22
N LYS A 385 1.16 9.41 -31.73
CA LYS A 385 1.01 8.11 -32.44
C LYS A 385 1.93 7.96 -33.65
N ASP A 386 2.17 9.04 -34.40
CA ASP A 386 3.04 9.00 -35.58
C ASP A 386 4.49 8.77 -35.20
N LYS A 387 4.94 9.42 -34.11
CA LYS A 387 6.28 9.21 -33.55
C LYS A 387 6.43 7.79 -32.99
N ALA A 388 5.42 7.29 -32.28
CA ALA A 388 5.37 5.91 -31.81
C ALA A 388 5.46 4.91 -32.96
N ALA A 389 4.63 5.06 -33.98
CA ALA A 389 4.62 4.22 -35.17
C ALA A 389 5.99 4.20 -35.87
N LYS A 390 6.61 5.38 -36.04
CA LYS A 390 7.93 5.51 -36.64
C LYS A 390 9.02 4.79 -35.84
N LEU A 391 9.04 4.94 -34.51
CA LEU A 391 9.99 4.26 -33.64
C LEU A 391 9.85 2.74 -33.71
N LEU A 392 8.62 2.21 -33.78
CA LEU A 392 8.36 0.78 -33.97
C LEU A 392 8.86 0.30 -35.33
N GLU A 393 8.67 1.07 -36.41
CA GLU A 393 9.24 0.76 -37.73
C GLU A 393 10.76 0.75 -37.72
N GLU A 394 11.40 1.74 -37.08
CA GLU A 394 12.85 1.81 -36.91
C GLU A 394 13.40 0.66 -36.06
N ALA A 395 12.61 0.11 -35.13
CA ALA A 395 12.90 -1.09 -34.37
C ALA A 395 12.67 -2.40 -35.18
N GLY A 396 12.15 -2.27 -36.42
CA GLY A 396 11.89 -3.38 -37.35
C GLY A 396 10.51 -4.02 -37.26
N TRP A 397 9.60 -3.45 -36.46
CA TRP A 397 8.22 -3.90 -36.30
C TRP A 397 7.33 -3.27 -37.36
N LYS A 398 6.88 -4.05 -38.34
CA LYS A 398 6.07 -3.58 -39.47
C LYS A 398 4.60 -3.86 -39.26
N LEU A 399 3.74 -2.87 -39.56
CA LEU A 399 2.30 -3.03 -39.51
C LEU A 399 1.84 -3.96 -40.63
N GLU A 400 1.07 -4.99 -40.30
CA GLU A 400 0.51 -5.96 -41.25
C GLU A 400 -1.01 -5.81 -41.40
N SER A 401 -1.58 -6.64 -42.29
CA SER A 401 -3.00 -6.55 -42.69
C SER A 401 -3.99 -6.93 -41.57
N ASP A 402 -3.52 -7.59 -40.52
CA ASP A 402 -4.31 -7.92 -39.32
C ASP A 402 -4.43 -6.76 -38.32
N GLY A 403 -3.77 -5.62 -38.64
CA GLY A 403 -3.78 -4.42 -37.80
C GLY A 403 -2.74 -4.42 -36.70
N TYR A 404 -1.89 -5.43 -36.62
CA TYR A 404 -0.81 -5.53 -35.66
C TYR A 404 0.58 -5.46 -36.32
N ARG A 405 1.60 -5.26 -35.49
CA ARG A 405 2.99 -5.20 -35.97
C ARG A 405 3.69 -6.53 -35.82
N HIS A 406 4.50 -6.87 -36.82
CA HIS A 406 5.27 -8.10 -36.86
C HIS A 406 6.74 -7.82 -37.17
N LYS A 407 7.62 -8.65 -36.61
CA LYS A 407 9.06 -8.66 -36.89
C LYS A 407 9.54 -10.11 -36.95
N ASP A 408 10.16 -10.49 -38.07
CA ASP A 408 10.68 -11.87 -38.30
C ASP A 408 9.60 -12.96 -38.06
N GLY A 409 8.34 -12.68 -38.45
CA GLY A 409 7.19 -13.56 -38.26
C GLY A 409 6.65 -13.64 -36.84
N LYS A 410 7.17 -12.86 -35.91
CA LYS A 410 6.65 -12.75 -34.52
C LYS A 410 5.73 -11.52 -34.41
N LEU A 411 4.60 -11.69 -33.75
CA LEU A 411 3.67 -10.63 -33.38
C LEU A 411 4.31 -9.73 -32.30
N LEU A 412 4.09 -8.40 -32.40
CA LEU A 412 4.37 -7.46 -31.31
C LEU A 412 3.29 -7.61 -30.25
N GLU A 413 3.48 -8.52 -29.33
CA GLU A 413 2.57 -8.88 -28.27
C GLU A 413 3.27 -8.76 -26.93
N LEU A 414 2.67 -8.05 -25.98
CA LEU A 414 3.23 -7.75 -24.67
C LEU A 414 2.26 -8.17 -23.58
N ASP A 415 2.79 -8.67 -22.47
CA ASP A 415 2.04 -9.03 -21.28
C ASP A 415 2.13 -7.92 -20.23
N PHE A 416 0.98 -7.42 -19.79
CA PHE A 416 0.84 -6.36 -18.79
C PHE A 416 0.06 -6.85 -17.58
N TYR A 417 0.67 -6.72 -16.41
CA TYR A 417 0.08 -7.16 -15.14
C TYR A 417 -0.19 -5.99 -14.20
N TYR A 418 -1.30 -6.07 -13.48
CA TYR A 418 -1.71 -5.10 -12.48
C TYR A 418 -2.36 -5.80 -11.28
N ASN A 419 -2.55 -5.07 -10.15
CA ASN A 419 -3.21 -5.62 -8.96
C ASN A 419 -4.74 -5.58 -9.13
N SER A 420 -5.39 -6.74 -9.21
CA SER A 420 -6.84 -6.86 -9.36
C SER A 420 -7.64 -6.37 -8.15
N ASP A 421 -6.99 -6.23 -6.98
CA ASP A 421 -7.63 -5.68 -5.78
C ASP A 421 -7.86 -4.16 -5.91
N ASN A 422 -7.25 -3.50 -6.92
CA ASN A 422 -7.45 -2.10 -7.26
C ASN A 422 -8.12 -1.94 -8.63
N ALA A 423 -9.42 -1.67 -8.65
CA ALA A 423 -10.21 -1.54 -9.87
C ALA A 423 -9.72 -0.37 -10.79
N GLN A 424 -9.14 0.68 -10.21
CA GLN A 424 -8.62 1.82 -10.97
C GLN A 424 -7.38 1.44 -11.79
N GLU A 425 -6.51 0.57 -11.26
CA GLU A 425 -5.38 0.02 -12.03
C GLU A 425 -5.87 -0.74 -13.26
N GLY A 426 -6.94 -1.56 -13.11
CA GLY A 426 -7.57 -2.28 -14.20
C GLY A 426 -8.07 -1.34 -15.31
N THR A 427 -8.81 -0.30 -14.94
CA THR A 427 -9.37 0.67 -15.90
C THR A 427 -8.28 1.41 -16.67
N ILE A 428 -7.22 1.86 -16.00
CA ILE A 428 -6.06 2.50 -16.65
C ILE A 428 -5.37 1.51 -17.60
N SER A 429 -5.19 0.26 -17.18
CA SER A 429 -4.54 -0.78 -17.97
C SER A 429 -5.30 -1.10 -19.26
N GLU A 430 -6.63 -1.20 -19.18
CA GLU A 430 -7.50 -1.40 -20.35
C GLU A 430 -7.48 -0.18 -21.29
N TYR A 431 -7.40 1.02 -20.75
CA TYR A 431 -7.26 2.23 -21.58
C TYR A 431 -5.94 2.23 -22.37
N LEU A 432 -4.84 1.89 -21.71
CA LEU A 432 -3.53 1.73 -22.37
C LEU A 432 -3.55 0.62 -23.44
N GLN A 433 -4.29 -0.48 -23.20
CA GLN A 433 -4.49 -1.51 -24.22
C GLN A 433 -5.11 -0.94 -25.50
N GLY A 434 -6.09 -0.05 -25.34
CA GLY A 434 -6.71 0.67 -26.45
C GLY A 434 -5.70 1.55 -27.20
N ASN A 435 -4.92 2.36 -26.46
CA ASN A 435 -3.91 3.24 -27.03
C ASN A 435 -2.84 2.48 -27.82
N PHE A 436 -2.31 1.39 -27.24
CA PHE A 436 -1.25 0.60 -27.87
C PHE A 436 -1.73 -0.13 -29.11
N LYS A 437 -3.00 -0.57 -29.13
CA LYS A 437 -3.63 -1.17 -30.31
C LYS A 437 -3.66 -0.19 -31.49
N GLU A 438 -3.86 1.09 -31.26
CA GLU A 438 -3.92 2.12 -32.34
C GLU A 438 -2.58 2.24 -33.08
N VAL A 439 -1.46 1.90 -32.42
CA VAL A 439 -0.13 1.88 -33.06
C VAL A 439 0.31 0.46 -33.47
N GLY A 440 -0.60 -0.52 -33.39
CA GLY A 440 -0.39 -1.88 -33.84
C GLY A 440 0.33 -2.79 -32.82
N VAL A 441 0.31 -2.46 -31.54
CA VAL A 441 0.82 -3.30 -30.44
C VAL A 441 -0.33 -4.07 -29.83
N LYS A 442 -0.18 -5.38 -29.67
CA LYS A 442 -1.13 -6.23 -28.94
C LYS A 442 -0.71 -6.25 -27.47
N LEU A 443 -1.57 -5.81 -26.58
CA LEU A 443 -1.35 -5.86 -25.14
C LEU A 443 -2.31 -6.85 -24.51
N ASN A 444 -1.79 -7.84 -23.78
CA ASN A 444 -2.55 -8.76 -22.95
C ASN A 444 -2.58 -8.20 -21.52
N VAL A 445 -3.72 -7.72 -21.09
CA VAL A 445 -3.90 -7.14 -19.75
C VAL A 445 -4.42 -8.22 -18.80
N THR A 446 -3.74 -8.43 -17.67
CA THR A 446 -4.09 -9.44 -16.68
C THR A 446 -4.03 -8.87 -15.27
N GLY A 447 -5.19 -8.87 -14.59
CA GLY A 447 -5.27 -8.57 -13.16
C GLY A 447 -4.91 -9.80 -12.33
N GLU A 448 -4.04 -9.63 -11.35
CA GLU A 448 -3.64 -10.66 -10.40
C GLU A 448 -3.80 -10.17 -8.97
N GLU A 449 -4.03 -11.08 -8.02
CA GLU A 449 -4.05 -10.75 -6.59
C GLU A 449 -2.67 -10.23 -6.10
N THR A 450 -2.66 -9.46 -5.03
CA THR A 450 -1.47 -8.78 -4.50
C THR A 450 -0.24 -9.69 -4.37
N GLN A 451 -0.39 -10.94 -3.90
CA GLN A 451 0.75 -11.84 -3.73
C GLN A 451 1.35 -12.30 -5.06
N SER A 452 0.52 -12.57 -6.06
CA SER A 452 0.96 -12.94 -7.41
C SER A 452 1.73 -11.80 -8.08
N VAL A 453 1.25 -10.56 -7.95
CA VAL A 453 1.97 -9.36 -8.43
C VAL A 453 3.34 -9.23 -7.76
N LYS A 454 3.44 -9.44 -6.43
CA LYS A 454 4.71 -9.45 -5.71
C LYS A 454 5.68 -10.54 -6.19
N ASP A 455 5.17 -11.70 -6.55
CA ASP A 455 5.99 -12.79 -7.08
C ASP A 455 6.51 -12.48 -8.49
N ARG A 456 5.72 -11.78 -9.33
CA ARG A 456 6.17 -11.23 -10.62
C ARG A 456 7.25 -10.15 -10.44
N GLN A 457 7.07 -9.25 -9.49
CA GLN A 457 8.08 -8.25 -9.13
C GLN A 457 9.43 -8.89 -8.80
N LYS A 458 9.42 -10.03 -8.10
CA LYS A 458 10.65 -10.75 -7.73
C LYS A 458 11.26 -11.53 -8.89
N SER A 459 10.43 -12.14 -9.72
CA SER A 459 10.89 -13.01 -10.81
C SER A 459 11.29 -12.24 -12.07
N GLY A 460 10.73 -11.04 -12.28
CA GLY A 460 10.85 -10.29 -13.55
C GLY A 460 10.02 -10.88 -14.69
N ASP A 461 9.04 -11.74 -14.39
CA ASP A 461 8.16 -12.38 -15.37
C ASP A 461 7.03 -11.45 -15.80
N PHE A 462 7.37 -10.39 -16.52
CA PHE A 462 6.47 -9.41 -17.12
C PHE A 462 7.16 -8.64 -18.24
N ASP A 463 6.40 -8.16 -19.22
CA ASP A 463 6.85 -7.13 -20.15
C ASP A 463 6.55 -5.75 -19.59
N LEU A 464 5.30 -5.57 -19.10
CA LEU A 464 4.81 -4.37 -18.42
C LEU A 464 4.23 -4.75 -17.05
N LEU A 465 4.46 -3.87 -16.07
CA LEU A 465 3.92 -4.04 -14.72
C LEU A 465 3.46 -2.69 -14.18
N TYR A 466 2.24 -2.65 -13.62
CA TYR A 466 1.74 -1.46 -12.94
C TYR A 466 2.56 -1.17 -11.68
N SER A 467 2.88 0.10 -11.44
CA SER A 467 3.71 0.53 -10.31
C SER A 467 3.25 1.88 -9.78
N LEU A 468 3.50 2.09 -8.51
CA LEU A 468 3.32 3.36 -7.81
C LEU A 468 4.62 3.68 -7.07
N SER A 469 5.10 4.92 -7.14
CA SER A 469 6.22 5.35 -6.30
C SER A 469 5.82 5.31 -4.82
N TRP A 470 6.80 5.32 -3.94
CA TRP A 470 6.48 5.18 -2.51
C TRP A 470 5.97 6.48 -1.88
N GLY A 471 6.16 7.62 -2.58
CA GLY A 471 5.72 8.91 -2.10
C GLY A 471 6.61 9.48 -0.98
N THR A 472 6.27 10.67 -0.54
CA THR A 472 6.96 11.32 0.57
C THR A 472 6.70 10.56 1.88
N PRO A 473 7.70 10.34 2.75
CA PRO A 473 9.08 10.82 2.66
C PRO A 473 10.08 9.83 2.02
N TYR A 474 9.61 8.77 1.38
CA TYR A 474 10.46 7.73 0.80
C TYR A 474 11.14 8.16 -0.51
N ASP A 475 10.45 9.03 -1.27
CA ASP A 475 10.95 9.54 -2.55
C ASP A 475 11.88 10.76 -2.33
N PRO A 476 12.98 10.85 -3.07
CA PRO A 476 13.49 9.87 -4.02
C PRO A 476 14.42 8.81 -3.39
N GLN A 477 15.00 9.07 -2.20
CA GLN A 477 16.16 8.35 -1.66
C GLN A 477 15.90 6.87 -1.37
N SER A 478 14.86 6.56 -0.59
CA SER A 478 14.56 5.16 -0.23
C SER A 478 13.98 4.41 -1.44
N TYR A 479 13.21 5.09 -2.27
CA TYR A 479 12.67 4.53 -3.51
C TYR A 479 13.80 4.12 -4.47
N ILE A 480 14.74 5.02 -4.83
CA ILE A 480 15.85 4.65 -5.70
C ILE A 480 16.81 3.65 -5.05
N SER A 481 16.94 3.66 -3.71
CA SER A 481 17.72 2.64 -2.99
C SER A 481 17.19 1.25 -3.28
N SER A 482 15.86 1.08 -3.33
CA SER A 482 15.20 -0.19 -3.62
C SER A 482 15.48 -0.72 -5.04
N TRP A 483 15.81 0.14 -5.99
CA TRP A 483 16.12 -0.24 -7.38
C TRP A 483 17.34 -1.17 -7.51
N ARG A 484 18.17 -1.26 -6.47
CA ARG A 484 19.31 -2.18 -6.39
C ARG A 484 18.95 -3.56 -5.83
N GLN A 485 17.69 -3.74 -5.39
CA GLN A 485 17.23 -4.96 -4.73
C GLN A 485 16.52 -5.90 -5.71
N PRO A 486 17.03 -7.12 -5.99
CA PRO A 486 16.45 -8.04 -6.97
C PRO A 486 15.00 -8.45 -6.69
N ALA A 487 14.52 -8.26 -5.44
CA ALA A 487 13.15 -8.58 -5.06
C ALA A 487 12.10 -7.53 -5.50
N HIS A 488 12.55 -6.40 -6.08
CA HIS A 488 11.68 -5.30 -6.50
C HIS A 488 11.47 -5.27 -8.02
N GLY A 489 10.26 -4.93 -8.45
CA GLY A 489 9.90 -4.80 -9.85
C GLY A 489 10.75 -3.76 -10.59
N ASP A 490 11.11 -2.68 -9.92
CA ASP A 490 12.00 -1.63 -10.44
C ASP A 490 13.37 -2.18 -10.84
N TYR A 491 13.98 -3.03 -9.99
CA TYR A 491 15.23 -3.71 -10.33
C TYR A 491 15.06 -4.57 -11.58
N GLN A 492 13.98 -5.36 -11.62
CA GLN A 492 13.72 -6.26 -12.74
C GLN A 492 13.45 -5.50 -14.05
N ALA A 493 12.77 -4.36 -13.98
CA ALA A 493 12.58 -3.49 -15.14
C ALA A 493 13.89 -2.93 -15.68
N GLN A 494 14.90 -2.73 -14.83
CA GLN A 494 16.18 -2.09 -15.14
C GLN A 494 17.32 -3.08 -15.44
N VAL A 495 17.19 -4.36 -15.10
CA VAL A 495 18.29 -5.33 -15.14
C VAL A 495 18.91 -5.53 -16.52
N GLY A 496 18.16 -5.27 -17.60
CA GLY A 496 18.64 -5.32 -18.99
C GLY A 496 19.29 -4.03 -19.50
N LEU A 497 19.41 -2.98 -18.68
CA LEU A 497 20.03 -1.72 -19.11
C LEU A 497 21.55 -1.85 -19.24
N ASP A 498 22.11 -1.31 -20.31
CA ASP A 498 23.56 -1.36 -20.59
C ASP A 498 24.42 -0.75 -19.47
N LYS A 499 23.90 0.28 -18.78
CA LYS A 499 24.59 0.96 -17.69
C LYS A 499 24.00 0.61 -16.31
N LYS A 500 23.35 -0.56 -16.12
CA LYS A 500 22.76 -0.94 -14.83
C LYS A 500 23.79 -0.91 -13.69
N ALA A 501 24.99 -1.43 -13.91
CA ALA A 501 26.04 -1.41 -12.91
C ALA A 501 26.49 0.01 -12.53
N TRP A 502 26.57 0.94 -13.51
CA TRP A 502 26.84 2.34 -13.24
C TRP A 502 25.69 3.00 -12.45
N LEU A 503 24.45 2.73 -12.84
CA LEU A 503 23.27 3.24 -12.14
C LEU A 503 23.28 2.81 -10.67
N ASP A 504 23.49 1.52 -10.40
CA ASP A 504 23.54 0.99 -9.03
C ASP A 504 24.68 1.60 -8.20
N GLN A 505 25.83 1.84 -8.82
CA GLN A 505 26.94 2.50 -8.16
C GLN A 505 26.64 3.97 -7.89
N THR A 506 26.04 4.71 -8.87
CA THR A 506 25.68 6.11 -8.70
C THR A 506 24.61 6.27 -7.61
N ILE A 507 23.63 5.36 -7.53
CA ILE A 507 22.66 5.32 -6.44
C ILE A 507 23.38 5.08 -5.10
N THR A 508 24.33 4.17 -5.04
CA THR A 508 25.12 3.92 -3.82
C THR A 508 25.87 5.17 -3.38
N ASP A 509 26.49 5.85 -4.33
CA ASP A 509 27.34 7.03 -4.06
C ASP A 509 26.51 8.26 -3.67
N VAL A 510 25.35 8.51 -4.32
CA VAL A 510 24.49 9.66 -3.99
C VAL A 510 23.95 9.58 -2.57
N LEU A 511 23.63 8.37 -2.10
CA LEU A 511 23.08 8.16 -0.75
C LEU A 511 24.09 8.46 0.37
N VAL A 512 25.38 8.39 0.08
CA VAL A 512 26.46 8.68 1.03
C VAL A 512 27.17 10.02 0.76
N GLU A 513 26.81 10.75 -0.29
CA GLU A 513 27.41 12.05 -0.61
C GLU A 513 26.89 13.14 0.36
N VAL A 514 27.79 13.83 1.02
CA VAL A 514 27.46 14.87 2.00
C VAL A 514 27.25 16.26 1.38
N SER A 515 27.80 16.51 0.19
CA SER A 515 27.62 17.77 -0.52
C SER A 515 26.30 17.82 -1.26
N ASP A 516 25.45 18.77 -0.89
CA ASP A 516 24.14 18.98 -1.49
C ASP A 516 24.21 19.23 -3.01
N GLU A 517 25.16 20.07 -3.45
CA GLU A 517 25.38 20.34 -4.86
C GLU A 517 25.80 19.11 -5.66
N LYS A 518 26.59 18.22 -5.07
CA LYS A 518 26.99 16.99 -5.74
C LYS A 518 25.82 15.98 -5.77
N ARG A 519 25.05 15.88 -4.67
CA ARG A 519 23.85 15.07 -4.65
C ARG A 519 22.90 15.49 -5.77
N ALA A 520 22.60 16.78 -5.89
CA ALA A 520 21.73 17.30 -6.92
C ALA A 520 22.17 16.87 -8.33
N ARG A 521 23.47 16.99 -8.65
CA ARG A 521 24.02 16.53 -9.94
C ARG A 521 23.88 15.02 -10.15
N MET A 522 24.14 14.23 -9.10
CA MET A 522 24.02 12.78 -9.19
C MET A 522 22.57 12.32 -9.38
N TYR A 523 21.62 12.98 -8.74
CA TYR A 523 20.19 12.74 -8.99
C TYR A 523 19.79 13.12 -10.41
N GLU A 524 20.28 14.26 -10.93
CA GLU A 524 20.09 14.65 -12.33
C GLU A 524 20.62 13.56 -13.29
N GLU A 525 21.82 13.03 -13.06
CA GLU A 525 22.40 11.94 -13.86
C GLU A 525 21.52 10.67 -13.80
N ILE A 526 21.02 10.29 -12.61
CA ILE A 526 20.15 9.13 -12.42
C ILE A 526 18.85 9.31 -13.18
N PHE A 527 18.13 10.40 -12.96
CA PHE A 527 16.79 10.60 -13.54
C PHE A 527 16.84 10.86 -15.04
N SER A 528 17.82 11.64 -15.52
CA SER A 528 18.02 11.85 -16.96
C SER A 528 18.33 10.52 -17.68
N TYR A 529 19.16 9.65 -17.09
CA TYR A 529 19.46 8.34 -17.68
C TYR A 529 18.22 7.43 -17.72
N ILE A 530 17.47 7.37 -16.62
CA ILE A 530 16.25 6.54 -16.54
C ILE A 530 15.19 7.03 -17.53
N ALA A 531 15.00 8.33 -17.67
CA ALA A 531 14.10 8.92 -18.66
C ALA A 531 14.55 8.59 -20.09
N ASP A 532 15.84 8.77 -20.43
CA ASP A 532 16.38 8.41 -21.75
C ASP A 532 16.19 6.93 -22.07
N GLN A 533 16.31 6.05 -21.09
CA GLN A 533 16.09 4.62 -21.25
C GLN A 533 14.62 4.20 -21.29
N ALA A 534 13.69 5.12 -20.98
CA ALA A 534 12.23 4.90 -21.04
C ALA A 534 11.76 3.64 -20.31
N VAL A 535 12.33 3.33 -19.13
CA VAL A 535 11.94 2.12 -18.35
C VAL A 535 10.72 2.35 -17.47
N TYR A 536 10.33 3.60 -17.28
CA TYR A 536 9.09 4.00 -16.61
C TYR A 536 8.24 4.80 -17.57
N LEU A 537 6.98 4.44 -17.70
CA LEU A 537 5.96 5.24 -18.39
C LEU A 537 5.14 5.94 -17.29
N PRO A 538 5.43 7.20 -16.99
CA PRO A 538 4.65 7.99 -16.03
C PRO A 538 3.22 8.17 -16.55
N ILE A 539 2.22 8.12 -15.67
CA ILE A 539 0.80 8.31 -16.01
C ILE A 539 0.23 9.55 -15.33
N SER A 540 0.22 9.55 -14.00
CA SER A 540 -0.33 10.66 -13.21
C SER A 540 0.34 10.75 -11.84
N TYR A 541 0.18 11.90 -11.19
CA TYR A 541 0.55 12.08 -9.79
C TYR A 541 -0.67 11.81 -8.92
N SER A 542 -0.60 10.69 -8.20
CA SER A 542 -1.67 10.17 -7.35
C SER A 542 -1.89 11.04 -6.11
N THR A 543 -3.14 11.09 -5.66
CA THR A 543 -3.57 11.85 -4.48
C THR A 543 -4.32 10.96 -3.50
N THR A 544 -4.24 11.30 -2.22
CA THR A 544 -5.08 10.71 -1.19
C THR A 544 -6.43 11.43 -1.17
N LYS A 545 -7.52 10.68 -1.00
CA LYS A 545 -8.89 11.19 -1.01
C LYS A 545 -9.58 10.81 0.30
N ALA A 546 -10.45 11.69 0.79
CA ALA A 546 -11.29 11.43 1.94
C ALA A 546 -12.74 11.82 1.64
N VAL A 547 -13.67 10.96 2.09
CA VAL A 547 -15.12 11.23 2.11
C VAL A 547 -15.60 10.97 3.51
N TYR A 548 -16.31 11.93 4.10
CA TYR A 548 -16.65 11.83 5.50
C TYR A 548 -17.95 12.57 5.87
N SER A 549 -18.51 12.17 6.99
CA SER A 549 -19.66 12.82 7.57
C SER A 549 -19.41 14.30 7.84
N SER A 550 -20.34 15.17 7.51
CA SER A 550 -20.27 16.61 7.79
C SER A 550 -20.09 16.96 9.28
N LYS A 551 -20.37 15.99 10.18
CA LYS A 551 -20.16 16.13 11.63
C LYS A 551 -18.70 15.89 12.04
N LEU A 552 -17.92 15.15 11.26
CA LEU A 552 -16.52 14.90 11.50
C LEU A 552 -15.70 16.11 11.02
N LYS A 553 -14.80 16.59 11.87
CA LYS A 553 -13.92 17.74 11.60
C LYS A 553 -12.46 17.35 11.80
N GLY A 554 -11.55 18.20 11.31
CA GLY A 554 -10.11 17.98 11.45
C GLY A 554 -9.57 16.87 10.53
N VAL A 555 -10.28 16.53 9.46
CA VAL A 555 -9.79 15.65 8.41
C VAL A 555 -8.78 16.42 7.58
N GLU A 556 -7.54 15.97 7.59
CA GLU A 556 -6.43 16.56 6.84
C GLU A 556 -5.50 15.47 6.30
N PHE A 557 -4.51 15.85 5.50
CA PHE A 557 -3.56 14.91 4.90
C PHE A 557 -2.16 15.20 5.41
N LEU A 558 -1.42 14.14 5.67
CA LEU A 558 0.01 14.17 5.98
C LEU A 558 0.82 14.00 4.68
N PRO A 559 2.11 14.34 4.68
CA PRO A 559 2.98 14.12 3.51
C PRO A 559 3.01 12.65 3.07
N SER A 560 2.99 11.74 4.03
CA SER A 560 2.95 10.30 3.78
C SER A 560 1.53 9.82 3.44
N GLN A 561 1.37 9.17 2.29
CA GLN A 561 0.12 8.51 1.91
C GLN A 561 -0.27 7.33 2.82
N TYR A 562 0.64 6.88 3.67
CA TYR A 562 0.48 5.74 4.57
C TYR A 562 0.03 6.15 5.98
N GLU A 563 -0.24 7.42 6.20
CA GLU A 563 -0.60 7.95 7.52
C GLU A 563 -1.98 8.61 7.49
N ILE A 564 -2.79 8.30 8.51
CA ILE A 564 -4.11 8.91 8.71
C ILE A 564 -4.09 9.62 10.07
N PRO A 565 -4.23 10.95 10.12
CA PRO A 565 -4.11 11.72 11.38
C PRO A 565 -5.41 11.68 12.20
N PHE A 566 -5.82 10.49 12.65
CA PHE A 566 -7.04 10.30 13.46
C PHE A 566 -7.04 11.14 14.74
N GLU A 567 -5.88 11.44 15.31
CA GLU A 567 -5.73 12.23 16.53
C GLU A 567 -6.17 13.69 16.38
N LYS A 568 -6.20 14.21 15.16
CA LYS A 568 -6.64 15.56 14.85
C LYS A 568 -8.14 15.66 14.62
N MET A 569 -8.79 14.53 14.32
CA MET A 569 -10.21 14.46 14.00
C MET A 569 -11.08 14.54 15.26
N TYR A 570 -12.27 15.12 15.13
CA TYR A 570 -13.24 15.25 16.22
C TYR A 570 -14.66 15.47 15.69
N PHE A 571 -15.65 15.21 16.53
CA PHE A 571 -17.03 15.56 16.22
C PHE A 571 -17.38 16.91 16.81
N GLU A 572 -18.06 17.76 16.01
CA GLU A 572 -18.60 19.01 16.50
C GLU A 572 -19.80 18.75 17.39
N GLU A 573 -19.84 19.34 18.60
CA GLU A 573 -21.04 19.32 19.44
C GLU A 573 -22.17 20.09 18.73
N ILE A 574 -23.31 19.42 18.52
CA ILE A 574 -24.51 20.10 18.04
C ILE A 574 -25.01 20.99 19.18
N LYS A 575 -24.84 22.32 19.05
CA LYS A 575 -25.34 23.30 20.02
C LYS A 575 -26.86 23.47 19.93
#